data_aed23e4a7cdb689335d4d5e879fa5bc8
#
_entry.id   aed23e4a7cdb689335d4d5e879fa5bc8
#
_cell.length_a   1.000
_cell.length_b   1.000
_cell.length_c   1.000
_cell.angle_alpha   90.00
_cell.angle_beta   90.00
_cell.angle_gamma   90.00
#
_symmetry.space_group_name_H-M   'P 1'
#
loop_
_entity.id
_entity.type
_entity.pdbx_description
1 polymer ?
#
loop_
_entity_poly.entity_id
_entity_poly.type
_entity_poly.pdbx_seq_one_letter_code
_entity_poly.pdbx_strand_id
1 'polypeptide(L)'
;MTRDVRFRIDVLRNGAPITQLQWDTGSPPQIMSDRAANIHGTLKGSFLPNAVAAWESDELRPWIIVNGTEHSLGIYQAATVSQKGSAGSTRVEIEAYDRCWRVYTQKTETILHLAAGSSYITEIRKLLTACGISLVIATPNAAVLATDREDWPIGTSYLTIINTLLSEINYESLWFDADGVCRLEPYQEPSAAIIDWRYGVTDLFLPEKHPGPDWSDETDIFDAPNVFVVTCNNPDMDAAMVATAVNDNPASKKSTFKRGMRITSVERVDNIASQDELQAYADKRRNESLLATRAITFYTLNEPGHGVGDILALTHDEIGGIYLETGWSVTMQAGSLMTHSAKRTVIA
;
A
#
# COMPACT_ATOMS: atom_id res chain seq x y z
N MET A 1 -2.42 -14.15 31.07
CA MET A 1 -3.69 -14.49 30.36
C MET A 1 -3.31 -15.10 29.03
N THR A 2 -3.93 -16.20 28.65
CA THR A 2 -3.70 -16.81 27.32
C THR A 2 -4.44 -15.95 26.29
N ARG A 3 -3.74 -15.48 25.25
CA ARG A 3 -4.36 -14.74 24.15
C ARG A 3 -5.11 -15.72 23.25
N ASP A 4 -6.43 -15.56 23.09
CA ASP A 4 -7.25 -16.35 22.18
C ASP A 4 -7.30 -15.66 20.82
N VAL A 5 -6.86 -16.36 19.78
CA VAL A 5 -6.86 -15.84 18.39
C VAL A 5 -7.56 -16.83 17.49
N ARG A 6 -8.58 -16.37 16.78
CA ARG A 6 -9.35 -17.15 15.80
C ARG A 6 -9.47 -16.37 14.49
N PHE A 7 -9.76 -17.09 13.44
CA PHE A 7 -9.94 -16.53 12.11
C PHE A 7 -11.24 -17.00 11.47
N ARG A 8 -11.83 -16.14 10.65
CA ARG A 8 -13.04 -16.41 9.89
C ARG A 8 -12.97 -15.69 8.54
N ILE A 9 -13.58 -16.22 7.50
CA ILE A 9 -13.79 -15.52 6.23
C ILE A 9 -15.27 -15.55 5.91
N ASP A 10 -15.90 -14.39 5.90
CA ASP A 10 -17.27 -14.22 5.47
C ASP A 10 -17.31 -13.98 3.95
N VAL A 11 -18.29 -14.57 3.28
CA VAL A 11 -18.64 -14.26 1.90
C VAL A 11 -19.72 -13.21 1.93
N LEU A 12 -19.49 -12.10 1.24
CA LEU A 12 -20.40 -10.96 1.21
C LEU A 12 -21.09 -10.86 -0.17
N ARG A 13 -22.41 -10.72 -0.16
CA ARG A 13 -23.18 -10.35 -1.34
C ARG A 13 -23.88 -9.02 -1.09
N ASN A 14 -23.58 -8.03 -1.94
CA ASN A 14 -24.06 -6.65 -1.76
C ASN A 14 -23.71 -6.08 -0.36
N GLY A 15 -22.52 -6.40 0.14
CA GLY A 15 -22.03 -5.96 1.44
C GLY A 15 -22.57 -6.72 2.66
N ALA A 16 -23.53 -7.64 2.49
CA ALA A 16 -24.08 -8.45 3.57
C ALA A 16 -23.49 -9.87 3.61
N PRO A 17 -23.15 -10.41 4.78
CA PRO A 17 -22.63 -11.78 4.90
C PRO A 17 -23.73 -12.80 4.56
N ILE A 18 -23.41 -13.77 3.68
CA ILE A 18 -24.32 -14.82 3.26
C ILE A 18 -23.87 -16.21 3.68
N THR A 19 -22.57 -16.46 3.82
CA THR A 19 -21.99 -17.72 4.24
C THR A 19 -20.56 -17.50 4.70
N GLN A 20 -19.91 -18.56 5.22
CA GLN A 20 -18.51 -18.55 5.61
C GLN A 20 -17.72 -19.57 4.84
N LEU A 21 -16.47 -19.25 4.53
CA LEU A 21 -15.54 -20.19 3.92
C LEU A 21 -14.95 -21.11 5.01
N GLN A 22 -14.78 -22.36 4.64
CA GLN A 22 -14.09 -23.36 5.45
C GLN A 22 -12.81 -23.79 4.74
N TRP A 23 -11.75 -24.02 5.50
CA TRP A 23 -10.47 -24.51 4.98
C TRP A 23 -9.91 -25.63 5.86
N ASP A 24 -8.94 -26.31 5.32
CA ASP A 24 -8.22 -27.36 6.07
C ASP A 24 -7.15 -26.72 6.95
N THR A 25 -7.07 -27.15 8.19
CA THR A 25 -6.06 -26.67 9.16
C THR A 25 -4.62 -26.93 8.70
N GLY A 26 -4.40 -27.90 7.82
CA GLY A 26 -3.11 -28.19 7.22
C GLY A 26 -2.71 -27.24 6.08
N SER A 27 -3.63 -26.41 5.58
CA SER A 27 -3.39 -25.46 4.49
C SER A 27 -4.15 -24.15 4.75
N PRO A 28 -3.78 -23.42 5.81
CA PRO A 28 -4.46 -22.21 6.20
C PRO A 28 -4.29 -21.11 5.13
N PRO A 29 -5.32 -20.30 4.88
CA PRO A 29 -5.21 -19.14 4.00
C PRO A 29 -4.20 -18.12 4.53
N GLN A 30 -3.68 -17.32 3.61
CA GLN A 30 -2.75 -16.24 3.91
C GLN A 30 -3.28 -14.92 3.37
N ILE A 31 -3.13 -13.88 4.17
CA ILE A 31 -3.36 -12.49 3.78
C ILE A 31 -2.02 -11.78 3.77
N MET A 32 -1.79 -11.00 2.73
CA MET A 32 -0.57 -10.21 2.56
C MET A 32 -0.94 -8.79 2.17
N SER A 33 -0.16 -7.85 2.63
CA SER A 33 -0.19 -6.47 2.18
C SER A 33 1.21 -6.06 1.76
N ASP A 34 1.35 -5.45 0.59
CA ASP A 34 2.63 -5.00 0.01
C ASP A 34 2.46 -3.58 -0.55
N ARG A 35 3.18 -2.63 0.03
CA ARG A 35 3.17 -1.21 -0.40
C ARG A 35 3.72 -1.00 -1.81
N ALA A 36 4.63 -1.86 -2.26
CA ALA A 36 5.25 -1.73 -3.58
C ALA A 36 4.36 -2.24 -4.71
N ALA A 37 3.33 -3.02 -4.39
CA ALA A 37 2.40 -3.55 -5.38
C ALA A 37 1.36 -2.50 -5.79
N ASN A 38 0.94 -2.52 -7.06
CA ASN A 38 -0.17 -1.67 -7.52
C ASN A 38 -1.50 -1.99 -6.83
N ILE A 39 -1.68 -3.23 -6.39
CA ILE A 39 -2.81 -3.71 -5.60
C ILE A 39 -2.19 -4.23 -4.31
N HIS A 40 -2.44 -3.55 -3.20
CA HIS A 40 -1.69 -3.79 -1.97
C HIS A 40 -2.10 -5.10 -1.28
N GLY A 41 -3.40 -5.37 -1.22
CA GLY A 41 -3.94 -6.49 -0.47
C GLY A 41 -4.14 -7.75 -1.31
N THR A 42 -3.64 -8.90 -0.83
CA THR A 42 -3.83 -10.21 -1.47
C THR A 42 -4.29 -11.23 -0.44
N LEU A 43 -5.31 -12.02 -0.78
CA LEU A 43 -5.77 -13.19 -0.03
C LEU A 43 -5.59 -14.43 -0.89
N LYS A 44 -4.84 -15.41 -0.39
CA LYS A 44 -4.65 -16.72 -1.06
C LYS A 44 -5.04 -17.85 -0.13
N GLY A 45 -5.70 -18.86 -0.68
CA GLY A 45 -6.07 -20.03 0.12
C GLY A 45 -6.68 -21.17 -0.66
N SER A 46 -6.74 -22.30 0.01
CA SER A 46 -7.39 -23.52 -0.46
C SER A 46 -8.59 -23.82 0.45
N PHE A 47 -9.77 -23.78 -0.10
CA PHE A 47 -11.03 -23.84 0.63
C PHE A 47 -11.83 -25.12 0.31
N LEU A 48 -12.71 -25.49 1.25
CA LEU A 48 -13.72 -26.48 0.96
C LEU A 48 -14.75 -25.92 -0.02
N PRO A 49 -15.36 -26.76 -0.89
CA PRO A 49 -16.39 -26.31 -1.80
C PRO A 49 -17.52 -25.59 -1.07
N ASN A 50 -17.95 -24.47 -1.59
CA ASN A 50 -19.05 -23.68 -1.07
C ASN A 50 -20.08 -23.46 -2.20
N ALA A 51 -21.27 -24.04 -2.05
CA ALA A 51 -22.32 -23.97 -3.06
C ALA A 51 -23.10 -22.64 -3.06
N VAL A 52 -22.89 -21.79 -2.06
CA VAL A 52 -23.60 -20.52 -1.92
C VAL A 52 -22.80 -19.37 -2.55
N ALA A 53 -21.47 -19.45 -2.53
CA ALA A 53 -20.59 -18.41 -3.03
C ALA A 53 -20.64 -18.32 -4.56
N ALA A 54 -20.86 -17.11 -5.08
CA ALA A 54 -20.72 -16.76 -6.49
C ALA A 54 -19.38 -16.02 -6.65
N TRP A 55 -18.34 -16.76 -7.00
CA TRP A 55 -16.96 -16.28 -7.00
C TRP A 55 -16.71 -15.08 -7.92
N GLU A 56 -17.55 -14.94 -8.94
CA GLU A 56 -17.46 -13.86 -9.93
C GLU A 56 -17.94 -12.51 -9.41
N SER A 57 -18.73 -12.49 -8.34
CA SER A 57 -19.43 -11.28 -7.88
C SER A 57 -19.39 -11.05 -6.37
N ASP A 58 -19.27 -12.12 -5.58
CA ASP A 58 -19.23 -12.00 -4.13
C ASP A 58 -17.84 -11.52 -3.65
N GLU A 59 -17.83 -10.78 -2.55
CA GLU A 59 -16.61 -10.34 -1.90
C GLU A 59 -16.28 -11.23 -0.70
N LEU A 60 -15.02 -11.29 -0.31
CA LEU A 60 -14.52 -12.04 0.83
C LEU A 60 -14.07 -11.07 1.91
N ARG A 61 -14.53 -11.26 3.13
CA ARG A 61 -14.11 -10.46 4.29
C ARG A 61 -13.47 -11.37 5.35
N PRO A 62 -12.15 -11.42 5.39
CA PRO A 62 -11.45 -12.14 6.44
C PRO A 62 -11.47 -11.33 7.75
N TRP A 63 -11.54 -12.05 8.84
CA TRP A 63 -11.54 -11.54 10.21
C TRP A 63 -10.47 -12.20 11.04
N ILE A 64 -9.83 -11.42 11.89
CA ILE A 64 -9.11 -11.90 13.05
C ILE A 64 -9.92 -11.56 14.29
N ILE A 65 -10.08 -12.56 15.18
CA ILE A 65 -10.83 -12.43 16.42
C ILE A 65 -9.84 -12.59 17.56
N VAL A 66 -9.56 -11.50 18.29
CA VAL A 66 -8.61 -11.48 19.39
C VAL A 66 -9.35 -11.30 20.69
N ASN A 67 -9.28 -12.29 21.59
CA ASN A 67 -9.98 -12.30 22.87
C ASN A 67 -11.49 -11.97 22.74
N GLY A 68 -12.11 -12.44 21.67
CA GLY A 68 -13.54 -12.21 21.37
C GLY A 68 -13.86 -10.92 20.61
N THR A 69 -12.91 -10.02 20.40
CA THR A 69 -13.10 -8.81 19.58
C THR A 69 -12.77 -9.11 18.14
N GLU A 70 -13.68 -8.77 17.24
CA GLU A 70 -13.55 -8.98 15.80
C GLU A 70 -12.89 -7.79 15.12
N HIS A 71 -11.89 -8.06 14.27
CA HIS A 71 -11.21 -7.04 13.46
C HIS A 71 -11.18 -7.51 12.01
N SER A 72 -11.62 -6.66 11.10
CA SER A 72 -11.56 -6.88 9.67
C SER A 72 -10.10 -6.84 9.18
N LEU A 73 -9.76 -7.70 8.21
CA LEU A 73 -8.45 -7.71 7.56
C LEU A 73 -8.53 -7.29 6.08
N GLY A 74 -9.59 -6.57 5.71
CA GLY A 74 -9.82 -6.10 4.34
C GLY A 74 -11.04 -6.72 3.69
N ILE A 75 -11.34 -6.24 2.49
CA ILE A 75 -12.37 -6.79 1.61
C ILE A 75 -11.72 -7.15 0.29
N TYR A 76 -11.90 -8.39 -0.14
CA TYR A 76 -11.23 -8.98 -1.29
C TYR A 76 -12.24 -9.50 -2.30
N GLN A 77 -11.87 -9.49 -3.56
CA GLN A 77 -12.63 -10.08 -4.66
C GLN A 77 -11.78 -11.14 -5.34
N ALA A 78 -12.36 -12.31 -5.60
CA ALA A 78 -11.66 -13.40 -6.26
C ALA A 78 -11.30 -13.02 -7.70
N ALA A 79 -10.02 -13.11 -8.03
CA ALA A 79 -9.50 -12.89 -9.38
C ALA A 79 -9.20 -14.20 -10.10
N THR A 80 -8.74 -15.19 -9.33
CA THR A 80 -8.49 -16.54 -9.87
C THR A 80 -9.17 -17.56 -8.96
N VAL A 81 -9.94 -18.43 -9.57
CA VAL A 81 -10.63 -19.54 -8.90
C VAL A 81 -10.36 -20.82 -9.67
N SER A 82 -9.77 -21.82 -9.02
CA SER A 82 -9.55 -23.12 -9.61
C SER A 82 -10.06 -24.24 -8.71
N GLN A 83 -10.77 -25.20 -9.30
CA GLN A 83 -11.16 -26.42 -8.60
C GLN A 83 -10.14 -27.52 -8.84
N LYS A 84 -9.68 -28.12 -7.74
CA LYS A 84 -8.80 -29.30 -7.79
C LYS A 84 -9.47 -30.45 -7.04
N GLY A 85 -9.51 -31.61 -7.69
CA GLY A 85 -10.10 -32.82 -7.12
C GLY A 85 -9.16 -34.00 -7.22
N SER A 86 -9.09 -34.82 -6.18
CA SER A 86 -8.36 -36.09 -6.15
C SER A 86 -9.03 -37.04 -5.17
N ALA A 87 -9.28 -38.29 -5.60
CA ALA A 87 -9.72 -39.41 -4.76
C ALA A 87 -10.85 -39.07 -3.74
N GLY A 88 -11.90 -38.39 -4.20
CA GLY A 88 -13.06 -38.05 -3.35
C GLY A 88 -12.96 -36.77 -2.53
N SER A 89 -11.90 -35.99 -2.68
CA SER A 89 -11.71 -34.68 -2.06
C SER A 89 -11.64 -33.60 -3.11
N THR A 90 -12.49 -32.58 -3.01
CA THR A 90 -12.45 -31.39 -3.88
C THR A 90 -12.00 -30.19 -3.06
N ARG A 91 -11.17 -29.33 -3.64
CA ARG A 91 -10.72 -28.05 -3.08
C ARG A 91 -10.93 -26.94 -4.08
N VAL A 92 -11.18 -25.75 -3.58
CA VAL A 92 -11.28 -24.52 -4.37
C VAL A 92 -10.11 -23.64 -3.99
N GLU A 93 -9.16 -23.47 -4.88
CA GLU A 93 -8.05 -22.55 -4.70
C GLU A 93 -8.46 -21.16 -5.18
N ILE A 94 -8.24 -20.17 -4.36
CA ILE A 94 -8.63 -18.79 -4.62
C ILE A 94 -7.40 -17.90 -4.46
N GLU A 95 -7.20 -17.03 -5.44
CA GLU A 95 -6.39 -15.85 -5.32
C GLU A 95 -7.30 -14.64 -5.47
N ALA A 96 -7.37 -13.82 -4.42
CA ALA A 96 -8.24 -12.66 -4.35
C ALA A 96 -7.42 -11.42 -4.00
N TYR A 97 -7.86 -10.29 -4.48
CA TYR A 97 -7.21 -9.00 -4.29
C TYR A 97 -8.17 -8.01 -3.62
N ASP A 98 -7.63 -6.99 -2.97
CA ASP A 98 -8.43 -5.91 -2.42
C ASP A 98 -9.21 -5.14 -3.51
N ARG A 99 -10.00 -4.17 -3.12
CA ARG A 99 -10.85 -3.40 -4.03
C ARG A 99 -10.08 -2.56 -5.06
N CYS A 100 -8.76 -2.34 -4.89
CA CYS A 100 -7.92 -1.75 -5.94
C CYS A 100 -7.95 -2.58 -7.22
N TRP A 101 -8.06 -3.92 -7.12
CA TRP A 101 -8.17 -4.80 -8.27
C TRP A 101 -9.38 -4.45 -9.15
N ARG A 102 -10.51 -4.11 -8.53
CA ARG A 102 -11.71 -3.69 -9.25
C ARG A 102 -11.49 -2.39 -10.04
N VAL A 103 -10.73 -1.47 -9.49
CA VAL A 103 -10.37 -0.20 -10.15
C VAL A 103 -9.31 -0.43 -11.23
N TYR A 104 -8.38 -1.37 -10.98
CA TYR A 104 -7.33 -1.74 -11.92
C TYR A 104 -7.86 -2.44 -13.17
N THR A 105 -8.78 -3.38 -13.03
CA THR A 105 -9.29 -4.19 -14.15
C THR A 105 -10.25 -3.42 -15.04
N GLN A 106 -10.94 -2.43 -14.52
CA GLN A 106 -11.81 -1.57 -15.30
C GLN A 106 -11.00 -0.52 -16.05
N LYS A 107 -11.33 -0.31 -17.31
CA LYS A 107 -10.60 0.55 -18.23
C LYS A 107 -11.54 1.51 -18.93
N THR A 108 -11.00 2.61 -19.43
CA THR A 108 -11.75 3.58 -20.22
C THR A 108 -12.25 2.93 -21.52
N GLU A 109 -13.54 3.07 -21.82
CA GLU A 109 -14.16 2.62 -23.06
C GLU A 109 -14.22 3.76 -24.11
N THR A 110 -14.01 4.98 -23.66
CA THR A 110 -13.93 6.20 -24.49
C THR A 110 -12.69 6.98 -24.09
N ILE A 111 -12.30 7.92 -24.94
CA ILE A 111 -11.27 8.91 -24.59
C ILE A 111 -11.75 9.69 -23.37
N LEU A 112 -10.94 9.77 -22.34
CA LEU A 112 -11.25 10.53 -21.12
C LEU A 112 -10.52 11.88 -21.16
N HIS A 113 -11.31 12.93 -21.20
CA HIS A 113 -10.86 14.31 -21.14
C HIS A 113 -11.21 14.93 -19.79
N LEU A 114 -10.28 15.70 -19.21
CA LEU A 114 -10.50 16.51 -18.03
C LEU A 114 -10.13 17.97 -18.31
N ALA A 115 -11.12 18.84 -18.21
CA ALA A 115 -10.97 20.26 -18.52
C ALA A 115 -10.27 21.03 -17.39
N ALA A 116 -9.60 22.13 -17.77
CA ALA A 116 -9.06 23.11 -16.84
C ALA A 116 -10.12 23.57 -15.81
N GLY A 117 -9.69 23.82 -14.59
CA GLY A 117 -10.58 24.18 -13.47
C GLY A 117 -11.31 23.02 -12.81
N SER A 118 -11.21 21.80 -13.33
CA SER A 118 -11.76 20.59 -12.68
C SER A 118 -11.02 20.29 -11.38
N SER A 119 -11.76 20.01 -10.30
CA SER A 119 -11.15 19.62 -9.01
C SER A 119 -10.64 18.19 -9.06
N TYR A 120 -9.38 17.96 -8.69
CA TYR A 120 -8.76 16.64 -8.62
C TYR A 120 -9.59 15.64 -7.82
N ILE A 121 -9.93 15.98 -6.60
CA ILE A 121 -10.71 15.10 -5.71
C ILE A 121 -12.09 14.79 -6.28
N THR A 122 -12.74 15.76 -6.91
CA THR A 122 -14.06 15.55 -7.51
C THR A 122 -13.98 14.59 -8.71
N GLU A 123 -13.01 14.76 -9.58
CA GLU A 123 -12.85 13.86 -10.74
C GLU A 123 -12.47 12.44 -10.29
N ILE A 124 -11.54 12.30 -9.33
CA ILE A 124 -11.19 10.99 -8.75
C ILE A 124 -12.44 10.30 -8.17
N ARG A 125 -13.30 11.03 -7.43
CA ARG A 125 -14.54 10.46 -6.88
C ARG A 125 -15.50 10.00 -7.99
N LYS A 126 -15.61 10.73 -9.09
CA LYS A 126 -16.43 10.32 -10.25
C LYS A 126 -15.92 9.00 -10.85
N LEU A 127 -14.60 8.89 -11.05
CA LEU A 127 -13.96 7.69 -11.58
C LEU A 127 -14.16 6.49 -10.63
N LEU A 128 -14.00 6.68 -9.33
CA LEU A 128 -14.26 5.64 -8.32
C LEU A 128 -15.72 5.20 -8.33
N THR A 129 -16.65 6.15 -8.44
CA THR A 129 -18.09 5.85 -8.53
C THR A 129 -18.40 5.04 -9.79
N ALA A 130 -17.79 5.37 -10.93
CA ALA A 130 -17.92 4.59 -12.17
C ALA A 130 -17.42 3.15 -11.99
N CYS A 131 -16.40 2.94 -11.14
CA CYS A 131 -15.91 1.60 -10.77
C CYS A 131 -16.79 0.91 -9.71
N GLY A 132 -17.88 1.54 -9.25
CA GLY A 132 -18.75 1.01 -8.21
C GLY A 132 -18.18 1.14 -6.79
N ILE A 133 -17.24 2.06 -6.58
CA ILE A 133 -16.68 2.41 -5.26
C ILE A 133 -17.40 3.66 -4.76
N SER A 134 -18.26 3.49 -3.77
CA SER A 134 -19.08 4.58 -3.20
C SER A 134 -18.56 5.10 -1.85
N LEU A 135 -17.88 4.24 -1.08
CA LEU A 135 -17.33 4.61 0.22
C LEU A 135 -15.93 5.18 0.06
N VAL A 136 -15.82 6.50 0.05
CA VAL A 136 -14.56 7.23 -0.14
C VAL A 136 -14.39 8.27 0.94
N ILE A 137 -13.35 8.16 1.74
CA ILE A 137 -12.88 9.19 2.67
C ILE A 137 -11.69 9.87 2.02
N ALA A 138 -11.79 11.17 1.85
CA ALA A 138 -10.74 11.97 1.24
C ALA A 138 -10.38 13.13 2.17
N THR A 139 -9.10 13.33 2.41
CA THR A 139 -8.60 14.58 2.97
C THR A 139 -8.96 15.72 2.01
N PRO A 140 -9.50 16.85 2.49
CA PRO A 140 -9.83 17.97 1.62
C PRO A 140 -8.60 18.52 0.89
N ASN A 141 -8.75 18.76 -0.42
CA ASN A 141 -7.77 19.44 -1.25
C ASN A 141 -8.49 20.37 -2.21
N ALA A 142 -8.03 21.61 -2.30
CA ALA A 142 -8.65 22.65 -3.14
C ALA A 142 -8.01 22.76 -4.54
N ALA A 143 -7.01 21.90 -4.85
CA ALA A 143 -6.32 21.92 -6.13
C ALA A 143 -7.30 21.64 -7.29
N VAL A 144 -7.10 22.39 -8.37
CA VAL A 144 -7.81 22.24 -9.63
C VAL A 144 -6.79 22.09 -10.77
N LEU A 145 -7.20 21.45 -11.85
CA LEU A 145 -6.37 21.35 -13.05
C LEU A 145 -6.08 22.75 -13.59
N ALA A 146 -4.82 23.10 -13.71
CA ALA A 146 -4.39 24.42 -14.19
C ALA A 146 -4.69 24.61 -15.68
N THR A 147 -4.60 23.54 -16.46
CA THR A 147 -4.83 23.51 -17.91
C THR A 147 -5.72 22.31 -18.25
N ASP A 148 -6.23 22.27 -19.48
CA ASP A 148 -6.83 21.06 -20.04
C ASP A 148 -5.77 19.95 -19.98
N ARG A 149 -6.19 18.78 -19.53
CA ARG A 149 -5.27 17.66 -19.45
C ARG A 149 -5.22 16.91 -20.77
N GLU A 150 -4.04 16.40 -21.14
CA GLU A 150 -3.89 15.46 -22.22
C GLU A 150 -4.83 14.27 -22.01
N ASP A 151 -5.53 13.89 -23.07
CA ASP A 151 -6.54 12.86 -23.03
C ASP A 151 -5.95 11.47 -22.73
N TRP A 152 -6.58 10.74 -21.84
CA TRP A 152 -6.26 9.32 -21.68
C TRP A 152 -6.87 8.49 -22.80
N PRO A 153 -6.06 7.66 -23.46
CA PRO A 153 -6.55 6.81 -24.54
C PRO A 153 -7.49 5.73 -24.01
N ILE A 154 -8.32 5.20 -24.92
CA ILE A 154 -9.16 4.04 -24.66
C ILE A 154 -8.31 2.87 -24.19
N GLY A 155 -8.80 2.14 -23.18
CA GLY A 155 -8.11 1.01 -22.58
C GLY A 155 -7.16 1.37 -21.44
N THR A 156 -7.09 2.63 -21.02
CA THR A 156 -6.34 3.02 -19.82
C THR A 156 -7.06 2.57 -18.56
N SER A 157 -6.33 1.94 -17.64
CA SER A 157 -6.88 1.52 -16.35
C SER A 157 -7.29 2.73 -15.50
N TYR A 158 -8.47 2.67 -14.88
CA TYR A 158 -8.90 3.71 -13.94
C TYR A 158 -7.94 3.87 -12.75
N LEU A 159 -7.32 2.79 -12.28
CA LEU A 159 -6.29 2.87 -11.22
C LEU A 159 -5.10 3.72 -11.66
N THR A 160 -4.62 3.52 -12.89
CA THR A 160 -3.53 4.34 -13.45
C THR A 160 -3.90 5.81 -13.49
N ILE A 161 -5.09 6.14 -13.99
CA ILE A 161 -5.59 7.52 -14.08
C ILE A 161 -5.69 8.15 -12.69
N ILE A 162 -6.31 7.45 -11.75
CA ILE A 162 -6.51 7.93 -10.38
C ILE A 162 -5.16 8.15 -9.68
N ASN A 163 -4.22 7.19 -9.79
CA ASN A 163 -2.91 7.32 -9.15
C ASN A 163 -2.08 8.46 -9.78
N THR A 164 -2.23 8.70 -11.09
CA THR A 164 -1.62 9.85 -11.73
C THR A 164 -2.18 11.15 -11.17
N LEU A 165 -3.51 11.30 -11.08
CA LEU A 165 -4.15 12.48 -10.50
C LEU A 165 -3.77 12.69 -9.01
N LEU A 166 -3.68 11.61 -8.24
CA LEU A 166 -3.26 11.66 -6.84
C LEU A 166 -1.79 12.13 -6.72
N SER A 167 -0.92 11.65 -7.59
CA SER A 167 0.50 12.05 -7.57
C SER A 167 0.70 13.54 -7.88
N GLU A 168 -0.15 14.12 -8.72
CA GLU A 168 -0.10 15.55 -9.11
C GLU A 168 -0.47 16.52 -7.97
N ILE A 169 -1.11 16.00 -6.91
CA ILE A 169 -1.46 16.73 -5.68
C ILE A 169 -0.75 16.14 -4.45
N ASN A 170 0.34 15.40 -4.64
CA ASN A 170 1.14 14.77 -3.60
C ASN A 170 0.37 13.89 -2.60
N TYR A 171 -0.62 13.17 -3.10
CA TYR A 171 -1.32 12.16 -2.33
C TYR A 171 -0.63 10.79 -2.48
N GLU A 172 -0.91 9.91 -1.52
CA GLU A 172 -0.56 8.49 -1.64
C GLU A 172 -1.36 7.85 -2.79
N SER A 173 -0.82 6.78 -3.34
CA SER A 173 -1.57 5.95 -4.30
C SER A 173 -2.85 5.44 -3.65
N LEU A 174 -3.86 5.19 -4.48
CA LEU A 174 -5.16 4.68 -4.04
C LEU A 174 -4.99 3.42 -3.19
N TRP A 175 -5.62 3.40 -2.03
CA TRP A 175 -5.65 2.25 -1.14
C TRP A 175 -6.99 2.10 -0.43
N PHE A 176 -7.23 0.91 0.13
CA PHE A 176 -8.44 0.59 0.87
C PHE A 176 -8.05 0.14 2.27
N ASP A 177 -8.76 0.66 3.28
CA ASP A 177 -8.55 0.23 4.66
C ASP A 177 -9.17 -1.15 4.94
N ALA A 178 -8.98 -1.61 6.17
CA ALA A 178 -9.47 -2.91 6.60
C ALA A 178 -11.00 -3.09 6.49
N ASP A 179 -11.76 -2.01 6.49
CA ASP A 179 -13.21 -2.02 6.28
C ASP A 179 -13.62 -1.88 4.81
N GLY A 180 -12.64 -1.83 3.91
CA GLY A 180 -12.84 -1.69 2.47
C GLY A 180 -13.29 -0.29 2.06
N VAL A 181 -13.00 0.72 2.87
CA VAL A 181 -13.22 2.13 2.55
C VAL A 181 -12.03 2.67 1.78
N CYS A 182 -12.30 3.30 0.66
CA CYS A 182 -11.29 3.95 -0.15
C CYS A 182 -10.73 5.19 0.57
N ARG A 183 -9.40 5.31 0.64
CA ARG A 183 -8.69 6.42 1.27
C ARG A 183 -7.94 7.24 0.23
N LEU A 184 -8.16 8.57 0.27
CA LEU A 184 -7.43 9.56 -0.51
C LEU A 184 -6.77 10.51 0.49
N GLU A 185 -5.47 10.32 0.71
CA GLU A 185 -4.73 10.98 1.77
C GLU A 185 -3.42 11.55 1.23
N PRO A 186 -2.98 12.74 1.71
CA PRO A 186 -1.71 13.31 1.29
C PRO A 186 -0.55 12.41 1.75
N TYR A 187 0.52 12.41 0.97
CA TYR A 187 1.77 11.78 1.38
C TYR A 187 2.24 12.37 2.71
N GLN A 188 2.58 11.49 3.65
CA GLN A 188 3.17 11.89 4.92
C GLN A 188 4.63 11.45 4.98
N GLU A 189 5.51 12.41 5.29
CA GLU A 189 6.92 12.11 5.50
C GLU A 189 7.07 11.24 6.77
N PRO A 190 7.74 10.08 6.68
CA PRO A 190 8.03 9.26 7.85
C PRO A 190 8.83 10.06 8.88
N SER A 191 8.31 10.21 10.09
CA SER A 191 8.96 10.96 11.15
C SER A 191 8.82 10.28 12.51
N ALA A 192 9.74 10.60 13.45
CA ALA A 192 9.68 10.12 14.83
C ALA A 192 8.46 10.66 15.60
N ALA A 193 7.80 11.69 15.08
CA ALA A 193 6.60 12.26 15.68
C ALA A 193 5.34 11.45 15.38
N ILE A 194 5.39 10.62 14.32
CA ILE A 194 4.27 9.80 13.87
C ILE A 194 4.70 8.34 14.00
N ILE A 195 4.46 7.72 15.14
CA ILE A 195 4.76 6.30 15.37
C ILE A 195 3.43 5.59 15.62
N ASP A 196 3.07 4.71 14.69
CA ASP A 196 1.84 3.93 14.76
C ASP A 196 2.01 2.74 15.71
N TRP A 197 3.16 2.05 15.64
CA TRP A 197 3.42 0.85 16.44
C TRP A 197 4.77 0.92 17.13
N ARG A 198 4.82 0.39 18.37
CA ARG A 198 6.05 0.26 19.16
C ARG A 198 6.24 -1.17 19.59
N TYR A 199 7.40 -1.75 19.26
CA TYR A 199 7.76 -3.10 19.62
C TYR A 199 9.03 -3.10 20.46
N GLY A 200 8.91 -3.66 21.70
CA GLY A 200 10.05 -3.94 22.56
C GLY A 200 10.64 -5.33 22.30
N VAL A 201 11.74 -5.64 22.95
CA VAL A 201 12.41 -6.95 22.85
C VAL A 201 11.46 -8.12 23.13
N THR A 202 10.50 -7.93 24.06
CA THR A 202 9.54 -8.97 24.45
C THR A 202 8.41 -9.17 23.46
N ASP A 203 8.19 -8.23 22.54
CA ASP A 203 7.12 -8.26 21.55
C ASP A 203 7.60 -8.90 20.24
N LEU A 204 8.92 -8.96 20.06
CA LEU A 204 9.55 -9.58 18.90
C LEU A 204 9.72 -11.08 19.15
N PHE A 205 8.99 -11.88 18.40
CA PHE A 205 9.14 -13.32 18.45
C PHE A 205 10.31 -13.76 17.59
N LEU A 206 11.22 -14.47 18.24
CA LEU A 206 12.26 -15.24 17.61
C LEU A 206 11.91 -16.72 17.85
N PRO A 207 11.16 -17.37 16.95
CA PRO A 207 10.93 -18.80 17.08
C PRO A 207 12.26 -19.52 17.13
N GLU A 208 12.40 -20.56 17.95
CA GLU A 208 13.63 -21.38 18.04
C GLU A 208 14.12 -21.94 16.70
N LYS A 209 13.29 -21.89 15.67
CA LYS A 209 13.59 -22.29 14.27
C LYS A 209 13.98 -21.14 13.34
N HIS A 210 13.85 -19.89 13.77
CA HIS A 210 14.26 -18.72 13.01
C HIS A 210 15.36 -18.01 13.80
N PRO A 211 16.60 -17.98 13.29
CA PRO A 211 17.73 -17.36 13.99
C PRO A 211 17.65 -15.84 13.93
N GLY A 212 16.76 -15.26 14.72
CA GLY A 212 16.57 -13.81 14.82
C GLY A 212 15.85 -13.17 13.61
N PRO A 213 15.56 -11.88 13.70
CA PRO A 213 15.02 -11.14 12.56
C PRO A 213 16.04 -11.14 11.42
N ASP A 214 15.60 -11.55 10.23
CA ASP A 214 16.41 -11.41 9.04
C ASP A 214 16.57 -9.92 8.71
N TRP A 215 17.79 -9.47 8.56
CA TRP A 215 18.07 -8.12 8.14
C TRP A 215 19.18 -8.08 7.08
N SER A 216 19.08 -7.12 6.18
CA SER A 216 20.12 -6.80 5.23
C SER A 216 20.45 -5.32 5.29
N ASP A 217 21.73 -4.97 5.28
CA ASP A 217 22.21 -3.59 5.14
C ASP A 217 23.01 -3.51 3.83
N GLU A 218 22.27 -3.34 2.75
CA GLU A 218 22.85 -3.14 1.43
C GLU A 218 22.83 -1.65 1.10
N THR A 219 23.98 -1.08 0.79
CA THR A 219 24.11 0.29 0.34
C THR A 219 24.64 0.30 -1.09
N ASP A 220 23.70 0.30 -2.04
CA ASP A 220 24.07 0.66 -3.41
C ASP A 220 24.28 2.17 -3.49
N ILE A 221 25.53 2.55 -3.74
CA ILE A 221 25.94 3.95 -3.88
C ILE A 221 26.35 4.30 -5.31
N PHE A 222 26.31 3.34 -6.23
CA PHE A 222 26.83 3.54 -7.60
C PHE A 222 26.03 4.65 -8.32
N ASP A 223 24.72 4.50 -8.41
CA ASP A 223 23.83 5.45 -9.07
C ASP A 223 22.84 6.13 -8.09
N ALA A 224 23.15 6.14 -6.80
CA ALA A 224 22.25 6.71 -5.81
C ALA A 224 22.24 8.25 -5.89
N PRO A 225 21.18 8.88 -6.40
CA PRO A 225 21.09 10.33 -6.49
C PRO A 225 20.95 10.97 -5.10
N ASN A 226 21.42 12.21 -4.98
CA ASN A 226 21.26 13.03 -3.80
C ASN A 226 20.78 14.45 -4.10
N VAL A 227 20.53 14.73 -5.38
CA VAL A 227 19.88 15.94 -5.85
C VAL A 227 18.75 15.50 -6.77
N PHE A 228 17.55 15.95 -6.49
CA PHE A 228 16.33 15.59 -7.21
C PHE A 228 15.79 16.84 -7.87
N VAL A 229 15.90 16.91 -9.18
CA VAL A 229 15.35 17.99 -9.99
C VAL A 229 14.10 17.46 -10.68
N VAL A 230 12.99 18.11 -10.44
CA VAL A 230 11.73 17.79 -11.11
C VAL A 230 11.33 18.98 -11.97
N THR A 231 10.96 18.68 -13.20
CA THR A 231 10.53 19.71 -14.18
C THR A 231 9.13 19.41 -14.65
N CYS A 232 8.30 20.45 -14.77
CA CYS A 232 7.02 20.39 -15.45
C CYS A 232 7.05 21.34 -16.64
N ASN A 233 7.01 20.79 -17.84
CA ASN A 233 7.06 21.53 -19.09
C ASN A 233 5.77 21.31 -19.88
N ASN A 234 4.62 21.61 -19.28
CA ASN A 234 3.37 21.61 -20.02
C ASN A 234 3.32 22.83 -20.92
N PRO A 235 3.19 22.67 -22.27
CA PRO A 235 3.14 23.80 -23.20
C PRO A 235 1.94 24.72 -23.02
N ASP A 236 0.89 24.25 -22.32
CA ASP A 236 -0.31 25.04 -22.02
C ASP A 236 -0.17 25.88 -20.75
N MET A 237 0.98 25.79 -20.05
CA MET A 237 1.29 26.62 -18.89
C MET A 237 2.13 27.83 -19.30
N ASP A 238 1.90 28.96 -18.61
CA ASP A 238 2.58 30.26 -18.90
C ASP A 238 4.12 30.18 -18.76
N ALA A 239 4.63 29.27 -17.91
CA ALA A 239 6.07 29.04 -17.72
C ALA A 239 6.37 27.61 -17.27
N ALA A 240 7.53 27.11 -17.71
CA ALA A 240 8.06 25.86 -17.20
C ALA A 240 8.39 25.97 -15.70
N MET A 241 7.92 25.01 -14.90
CA MET A 241 8.22 24.95 -13.49
C MET A 241 9.38 24.00 -13.20
N VAL A 242 10.23 24.35 -12.26
CA VAL A 242 11.36 23.53 -11.82
C VAL A 242 11.41 23.53 -10.29
N ALA A 243 11.55 22.35 -9.73
CA ALA A 243 11.78 22.19 -8.29
C ALA A 243 13.05 21.36 -8.04
N THR A 244 13.72 21.63 -6.94
CA THR A 244 14.95 20.89 -6.56
C THR A 244 14.92 20.57 -5.07
N ALA A 245 15.14 19.30 -4.77
CA ALA A 245 15.36 18.84 -3.40
C ALA A 245 16.74 18.19 -3.27
N VAL A 246 17.42 18.44 -2.15
CA VAL A 246 18.79 17.97 -1.91
C VAL A 246 18.81 17.11 -0.66
N ASN A 247 19.40 15.93 -0.75
CA ASN A 247 19.76 15.12 0.40
C ASN A 247 21.13 15.59 0.93
N ASP A 248 21.12 16.48 1.90
CA ASP A 248 22.31 16.97 2.60
C ASP A 248 22.41 16.48 4.04
N ASN A 249 21.51 15.57 4.47
CA ASN A 249 21.47 15.00 5.80
C ASN A 249 22.78 14.26 6.12
N PRO A 250 23.58 14.71 7.12
CA PRO A 250 24.84 14.08 7.48
C PRO A 250 24.68 12.65 8.03
N ALA A 251 23.50 12.23 8.46
CA ALA A 251 23.21 10.86 8.87
C ALA A 251 23.01 9.91 7.67
N SER A 252 22.64 10.45 6.50
CA SER A 252 22.46 9.64 5.29
C SER A 252 23.79 9.30 4.62
N LYS A 253 24.06 8.02 4.41
CA LYS A 253 25.25 7.54 3.66
C LYS A 253 25.27 8.06 2.21
N LYS A 254 24.11 8.41 1.65
CA LYS A 254 23.93 8.87 0.26
C LYS A 254 23.97 10.39 0.12
N SER A 255 24.05 11.16 1.22
CA SER A 255 23.98 12.62 1.19
C SER A 255 25.13 13.27 0.42
N THR A 256 24.89 14.49 -0.09
CA THR A 256 25.93 15.34 -0.67
C THR A 256 27.08 15.58 0.30
N PHE A 257 26.76 15.69 1.60
CA PHE A 257 27.75 15.87 2.67
C PHE A 257 28.69 14.67 2.81
N LYS A 258 28.14 13.43 2.86
CA LYS A 258 28.95 12.21 3.02
C LYS A 258 29.72 11.83 1.76
N ARG A 259 29.13 12.10 0.60
CA ARG A 259 29.73 11.72 -0.69
C ARG A 259 30.67 12.77 -1.24
N GLY A 260 30.62 14.02 -0.77
CA GLY A 260 31.43 15.12 -1.28
C GLY A 260 31.12 15.49 -2.75
N MET A 261 30.00 14.98 -3.29
CA MET A 261 29.61 15.23 -4.69
C MET A 261 28.07 15.28 -4.82
N ARG A 262 27.61 15.95 -5.88
CA ARG A 262 26.19 16.04 -6.25
C ARG A 262 25.93 15.07 -7.39
N ILE A 263 25.01 14.14 -7.17
CA ILE A 263 24.53 13.18 -8.19
C ILE A 263 23.07 13.51 -8.42
N THR A 264 22.79 14.03 -9.58
CA THR A 264 21.47 14.58 -9.92
C THR A 264 20.62 13.55 -10.65
N SER A 265 19.43 13.28 -10.11
CA SER A 265 18.31 12.66 -10.83
C SER A 265 17.43 13.77 -11.39
N VAL A 266 17.05 13.64 -12.65
CA VAL A 266 16.10 14.56 -13.29
C VAL A 266 14.86 13.78 -13.65
N GLU A 267 13.73 14.22 -13.15
CA GLU A 267 12.41 13.66 -13.45
C GLU A 267 11.54 14.70 -14.14
N ARG A 268 10.76 14.27 -15.10
CA ARG A 268 9.82 15.12 -15.80
C ARG A 268 8.41 14.66 -15.49
N VAL A 269 7.58 15.60 -15.07
CA VAL A 269 6.14 15.41 -14.91
C VAL A 269 5.41 16.27 -15.94
N ASP A 270 4.35 15.72 -16.52
CA ASP A 270 3.60 16.41 -17.56
C ASP A 270 2.60 17.40 -16.98
N ASN A 271 2.06 17.09 -15.78
CA ASN A 271 1.12 17.94 -15.07
C ASN A 271 1.41 17.95 -13.57
N ILE A 272 1.20 19.09 -12.96
CA ILE A 272 1.25 19.31 -11.51
C ILE A 272 0.37 20.52 -11.18
N ALA A 273 -0.26 20.53 -10.01
CA ALA A 273 -1.23 21.54 -9.66
C ALA A 273 -0.63 22.93 -9.44
N SER A 274 0.60 23.01 -8.92
CA SER A 274 1.29 24.28 -8.64
C SER A 274 2.80 24.10 -8.47
N GLN A 275 3.53 25.22 -8.38
CA GLN A 275 4.97 25.23 -8.04
C GLN A 275 5.22 24.64 -6.65
N ASP A 276 4.34 24.88 -5.68
CA ASP A 276 4.45 24.33 -4.32
C ASP A 276 4.27 22.82 -4.34
N GLU A 277 3.32 22.31 -5.13
CA GLU A 277 3.13 20.86 -5.31
C GLU A 277 4.32 20.22 -6.04
N LEU A 278 4.94 20.93 -6.99
CA LEU A 278 6.16 20.45 -7.66
C LEU A 278 7.32 20.35 -6.66
N GLN A 279 7.47 21.34 -5.77
CA GLN A 279 8.49 21.30 -4.71
C GLN A 279 8.21 20.15 -3.73
N ALA A 280 6.96 19.97 -3.28
CA ALA A 280 6.57 18.87 -2.42
C ALA A 280 6.83 17.50 -3.07
N TYR A 281 6.61 17.39 -4.38
CA TYR A 281 6.95 16.18 -5.14
C TYR A 281 8.47 15.93 -5.16
N ALA A 282 9.29 16.95 -5.39
CA ALA A 282 10.74 16.82 -5.33
C ALA A 282 11.22 16.45 -3.92
N ASP A 283 10.62 17.01 -2.88
CA ASP A 283 10.89 16.67 -1.48
C ASP A 283 10.52 15.22 -1.16
N LYS A 284 9.37 14.73 -1.66
CA LYS A 284 8.96 13.33 -1.56
C LYS A 284 10.01 12.41 -2.18
N ARG A 285 10.51 12.72 -3.38
CA ARG A 285 11.59 11.95 -4.03
C ARG A 285 12.87 11.91 -3.22
N ARG A 286 13.26 13.05 -2.63
CA ARG A 286 14.38 13.11 -1.70
C ARG A 286 14.13 12.19 -0.49
N ASN A 287 12.96 12.27 0.12
CA ASN A 287 12.62 11.51 1.32
C ASN A 287 12.59 10.00 1.04
N GLU A 288 12.05 9.58 -0.10
CA GLU A 288 12.12 8.19 -0.57
C GLU A 288 13.58 7.71 -0.68
N SER A 289 14.51 8.58 -1.09
CA SER A 289 15.94 8.26 -1.15
C SER A 289 16.60 8.13 0.23
N LEU A 290 16.02 8.78 1.25
CA LEU A 290 16.45 8.68 2.65
C LEU A 290 15.99 7.38 3.30
N LEU A 291 14.99 6.71 2.76
CA LEU A 291 14.63 5.36 3.18
C LEU A 291 15.89 4.51 3.04
N ALA A 292 16.45 4.17 4.20
CA ALA A 292 17.75 3.55 4.26
C ALA A 292 17.71 2.21 3.57
N THR A 293 18.87 1.81 3.17
CA THR A 293 19.20 0.53 2.57
C THR A 293 18.93 -0.67 3.48
N ARG A 294 18.73 -0.44 4.79
CA ARG A 294 18.48 -1.51 5.73
C ARG A 294 17.02 -1.96 5.66
N ALA A 295 16.79 -3.11 5.04
CA ALA A 295 15.56 -3.83 5.10
C ALA A 295 15.60 -4.86 6.25
N ILE A 296 14.48 -5.05 6.92
CA ILE A 296 14.34 -6.08 7.95
C ILE A 296 13.04 -6.85 7.73
N THR A 297 13.09 -8.11 8.12
CA THR A 297 11.90 -8.94 8.32
C THR A 297 11.89 -9.39 9.77
N PHE A 298 10.76 -9.23 10.44
CA PHE A 298 10.59 -9.65 11.82
C PHE A 298 9.18 -10.18 12.07
N TYR A 299 9.00 -10.80 13.22
CA TYR A 299 7.76 -11.49 13.56
C TYR A 299 7.19 -10.97 14.87
N THR A 300 5.88 -10.83 14.92
CA THR A 300 5.15 -10.47 16.16
C THR A 300 3.95 -11.39 16.35
N LEU A 301 3.26 -11.26 17.47
CA LEU A 301 1.90 -11.78 17.57
C LEU A 301 1.02 -11.06 16.55
N ASN A 302 0.00 -11.76 16.06
CA ASN A 302 -0.97 -11.15 15.15
C ASN A 302 -1.64 -9.92 15.80
N GLU A 303 -1.29 -8.73 15.36
CA GLU A 303 -1.88 -7.46 15.78
C GLU A 303 -2.78 -6.94 14.66
N PRO A 304 -4.10 -6.82 14.89
CA PRO A 304 -4.99 -6.21 13.92
C PRO A 304 -4.78 -4.70 13.84
N GLY A 305 -5.01 -4.12 12.67
CA GLY A 305 -4.96 -2.67 12.47
C GLY A 305 -3.69 -2.16 11.81
N HIS A 306 -2.75 -3.05 11.44
CA HIS A 306 -1.60 -2.66 10.62
C HIS A 306 -2.05 -2.15 9.26
N GLY A 307 -1.58 -0.96 8.92
CA GLY A 307 -1.70 -0.35 7.60
C GLY A 307 -0.42 -0.50 6.77
N VAL A 308 -0.54 -0.26 5.48
CA VAL A 308 0.63 -0.18 4.61
C VAL A 308 1.22 1.21 4.74
N GLY A 309 2.47 1.28 5.18
CA GLY A 309 3.17 2.54 5.40
C GLY A 309 3.15 3.03 6.84
N ASP A 310 2.71 2.20 7.78
CA ASP A 310 2.81 2.48 9.21
C ASP A 310 4.27 2.72 9.63
N ILE A 311 4.46 3.59 10.59
CA ILE A 311 5.77 3.90 11.17
C ILE A 311 5.96 3.05 12.42
N LEU A 312 6.99 2.22 12.38
CA LEU A 312 7.31 1.27 13.44
C LEU A 312 8.53 1.75 14.23
N ALA A 313 8.43 1.77 15.55
CA ALA A 313 9.58 1.96 16.44
C ALA A 313 9.96 0.63 17.08
N LEU A 314 11.16 0.14 16.78
CA LEU A 314 11.70 -1.09 17.34
C LEU A 314 12.73 -0.80 18.42
N THR A 315 12.62 -1.47 19.57
CA THR A 315 13.62 -1.46 20.62
C THR A 315 14.30 -2.82 20.66
N HIS A 316 15.49 -2.90 20.10
CA HIS A 316 16.30 -4.13 20.03
C HIS A 316 17.76 -3.76 19.77
N ASP A 317 18.71 -4.52 20.31
CA ASP A 317 20.13 -4.21 20.24
C ASP A 317 20.68 -4.13 18.79
N GLU A 318 20.24 -5.04 17.92
CA GLU A 318 20.73 -5.13 16.54
C GLU A 318 19.88 -4.34 15.54
N ILE A 319 18.55 -4.34 15.73
CA ILE A 319 17.60 -3.76 14.78
C ILE A 319 16.83 -2.57 15.34
N GLY A 320 17.24 -2.04 16.51
CA GLY A 320 16.57 -0.87 17.08
C GLY A 320 16.57 0.33 16.13
N GLY A 321 15.43 1.04 16.09
CA GLY A 321 15.28 2.22 15.23
C GLY A 321 13.85 2.43 14.77
N ILE A 322 13.69 3.40 13.87
CA ILE A 322 12.40 3.73 13.26
C ILE A 322 12.38 3.21 11.83
N TYR A 323 11.28 2.59 11.48
CA TYR A 323 11.09 1.89 10.21
C TYR A 323 9.76 2.29 9.60
N LEU A 324 9.73 2.32 8.27
CA LEU A 324 8.51 2.35 7.48
C LEU A 324 8.12 0.90 7.15
N GLU A 325 6.93 0.49 7.53
CA GLU A 325 6.39 -0.81 7.14
C GLU A 325 6.10 -0.83 5.64
N THR A 326 6.73 -1.75 4.95
CA THR A 326 6.56 -1.92 3.49
C THR A 326 5.63 -3.07 3.15
N GLY A 327 5.33 -3.91 4.11
CA GLY A 327 4.39 -5.01 3.94
C GLY A 327 4.28 -5.87 5.19
N TRP A 328 3.19 -6.60 5.25
CA TRP A 328 2.94 -7.59 6.31
C TRP A 328 2.19 -8.80 5.76
N SER A 329 2.27 -9.90 6.49
CA SER A 329 1.46 -11.08 6.18
C SER A 329 0.97 -11.80 7.44
N VAL A 330 -0.22 -12.38 7.32
CA VAL A 330 -0.89 -13.16 8.35
C VAL A 330 -1.32 -14.49 7.78
N THR A 331 -0.87 -15.58 8.39
CA THR A 331 -1.41 -16.92 8.12
C THR A 331 -2.61 -17.14 9.03
N MET A 332 -3.76 -17.48 8.47
CA MET A 332 -5.03 -17.60 9.22
C MET A 332 -5.11 -18.92 10.01
N GLN A 333 -4.18 -19.07 10.95
CA GLN A 333 -4.07 -20.22 11.85
C GLN A 333 -3.83 -19.75 13.28
N ALA A 334 -4.53 -20.35 14.23
CA ALA A 334 -4.29 -20.06 15.65
C ALA A 334 -2.83 -20.37 16.01
N GLY A 335 -2.18 -19.42 16.69
CA GLY A 335 -0.77 -19.55 17.09
C GLY A 335 0.25 -19.22 16.00
N SER A 336 -0.18 -18.82 14.79
CA SER A 336 0.73 -18.24 13.79
C SER A 336 1.24 -16.88 14.23
N LEU A 337 2.38 -16.49 13.69
CA LEU A 337 2.94 -15.15 13.86
C LEU A 337 2.58 -14.29 12.66
N MET A 338 2.50 -12.99 12.86
CA MET A 338 2.46 -11.99 11.83
C MET A 338 3.89 -11.70 11.38
N THR A 339 4.10 -11.65 10.08
CA THR A 339 5.40 -11.29 9.49
C THR A 339 5.33 -9.83 9.05
N HIS A 340 6.37 -9.08 9.37
CA HIS A 340 6.54 -7.68 8.98
C HIS A 340 7.75 -7.53 8.09
N SER A 341 7.60 -6.74 7.04
CA SER A 341 8.70 -6.28 6.18
C SER A 341 8.79 -4.76 6.32
N ALA A 342 9.96 -4.26 6.68
CA ALA A 342 10.12 -2.84 6.93
C ALA A 342 11.48 -2.33 6.45
N LYS A 343 11.52 -1.03 6.09
CA LYS A 343 12.75 -0.32 5.72
C LYS A 343 13.06 0.74 6.76
N ARG A 344 14.31 0.79 7.20
CA ARG A 344 14.74 1.80 8.16
C ARG A 344 14.63 3.17 7.53
N THR A 345 14.03 4.12 8.27
CA THR A 345 14.05 5.52 7.86
C THR A 345 15.22 6.25 8.53
N VAL A 346 15.87 7.13 7.77
CA VAL A 346 16.86 8.06 8.31
C VAL A 346 16.09 9.32 8.67
N ILE A 347 15.73 9.42 9.94
CA ILE A 347 15.05 10.62 10.44
C ILE A 347 16.08 11.73 10.62
N ALA A 348 15.74 12.92 10.12
CA ALA A 348 16.53 14.11 10.30
C ALA A 348 16.43 14.66 11.73
#